data_1f718f2dca0dd2d73b0720edbd57c70b
#
_entry.id   1f718f2dca0dd2d73b0720edbd57c70b
#
_cell.length_a   1.000
_cell.length_b   1.000
_cell.length_c   1.000
_cell.angle_alpha   90.00
_cell.angle_beta   90.00
_cell.angle_gamma   90.00
#
_symmetry.space_group_name_H-M   'P 1'
#
loop_
_entity.id
_entity.type
_entity.pdbx_description
1 polymer ?
#
loop_
_entity_poly.entity_id
_entity_poly.type
_entity_poly.pdbx_seq_one_letter_code
_entity_poly.pdbx_strand_id
1 'polypeptide(L)'
;MNKHVTTIIRPFERYTEISSGDMTRIAGVSKETSNSKNIHLAVAEIPPSKSSSPHLHLNCETAIYVLAGEGIFVAGKKLDKHNKIKAGDFIYVPPDAPHKPINISNRNPLLLLVARNQPTEIVQEINDENELSKNSKQNNDCTVIPAKSTENKISETAKVHIGVSKNTSNSKAIYMSKIELSPGMSTIPHKHSDSETAIFINSGKGLFISNDKLDSHISISKEDFIYIPKKFKHKLSNIDSNNSLSMIIARNNTGHNIL
;
A
#
# COMPACT_ATOMS: atom_id res chain seq x y z
N MET A 1 -19.92 -22.97 0.56
CA MET A 1 -18.88 -22.28 1.34
C MET A 1 -17.80 -21.82 0.36
N ASN A 2 -17.75 -20.53 0.03
CA ASN A 2 -16.66 -20.01 -0.80
C ASN A 2 -15.37 -20.12 0.00
N LYS A 3 -14.48 -21.02 -0.39
CA LYS A 3 -13.13 -21.09 0.18
C LYS A 3 -12.45 -19.75 -0.12
N HIS A 4 -12.03 -19.05 0.92
CA HIS A 4 -11.12 -17.91 0.76
C HIS A 4 -9.82 -18.44 0.19
N VAL A 5 -9.57 -18.14 -1.09
CA VAL A 5 -8.40 -18.59 -1.83
C VAL A 5 -7.47 -17.40 -2.01
N THR A 6 -6.17 -17.63 -1.91
CA THR A 6 -5.18 -16.65 -2.35
C THR A 6 -5.35 -16.37 -3.83
N THR A 7 -5.18 -15.11 -4.21
CA THR A 7 -5.32 -14.69 -5.60
C THR A 7 -4.07 -13.93 -6.02
N ILE A 8 -3.52 -14.28 -7.17
CA ILE A 8 -2.48 -13.49 -7.84
C ILE A 8 -3.19 -12.74 -8.98
N ILE A 9 -3.04 -11.44 -8.99
CA ILE A 9 -3.64 -10.56 -9.98
C ILE A 9 -2.52 -10.03 -10.88
N ARG A 10 -2.57 -10.41 -12.14
CA ARG A 10 -1.61 -10.00 -13.17
C ARG A 10 -1.90 -8.60 -13.67
N PRO A 11 -0.94 -7.90 -14.33
CA PRO A 11 -1.15 -6.56 -14.86
C PRO A 11 -2.41 -6.41 -15.74
N PHE A 12 -2.76 -7.42 -16.53
CA PHE A 12 -3.93 -7.40 -17.41
C PHE A 12 -5.27 -7.77 -16.72
N GLU A 13 -5.23 -8.22 -15.46
CA GLU A 13 -6.41 -8.59 -14.65
C GLU A 13 -6.84 -7.48 -13.70
N ARG A 14 -6.11 -6.35 -13.70
CA ARG A 14 -6.37 -5.22 -12.82
C ARG A 14 -7.67 -4.50 -13.21
N TYR A 15 -8.27 -3.86 -12.23
CA TYR A 15 -9.51 -3.12 -12.40
C TYR A 15 -9.27 -1.62 -12.32
N THR A 16 -9.75 -0.85 -13.34
CA THR A 16 -9.68 0.62 -13.33
C THR A 16 -10.81 1.17 -12.47
N GLU A 17 -10.45 1.98 -11.47
CA GLU A 17 -11.38 2.64 -10.58
C GLU A 17 -11.60 4.10 -10.98
N ILE A 18 -12.71 4.68 -10.48
CA ILE A 18 -12.97 6.12 -10.60
C ILE A 18 -11.86 6.87 -9.86
N SER A 19 -11.32 7.89 -10.51
CA SER A 19 -10.23 8.72 -10.00
C SER A 19 -10.73 10.01 -9.36
N SER A 20 -9.85 10.70 -8.64
CA SER A 20 -10.10 12.02 -8.06
C SER A 20 -9.23 13.05 -8.79
N GLY A 21 -9.85 14.06 -9.36
CA GLY A 21 -9.15 15.07 -10.18
C GLY A 21 -8.49 14.45 -11.41
N ASP A 22 -7.21 14.76 -11.65
CA ASP A 22 -6.42 14.23 -12.77
C ASP A 22 -5.73 12.89 -12.42
N MET A 23 -5.94 12.34 -11.23
CA MET A 23 -5.36 11.07 -10.78
C MET A 23 -6.16 9.89 -11.31
N THR A 24 -5.51 8.91 -11.92
CA THR A 24 -6.10 7.61 -12.24
C THR A 24 -5.70 6.57 -11.20
N ARG A 25 -6.55 5.54 -11.02
CA ARG A 25 -6.27 4.46 -10.07
C ARG A 25 -6.63 3.12 -10.68
N ILE A 26 -5.70 2.16 -10.54
CA ILE A 26 -5.84 0.81 -11.06
C ILE A 26 -5.67 -0.17 -9.90
N ALA A 27 -6.77 -0.82 -9.51
CA ALA A 27 -6.78 -1.77 -8.39
C ALA A 27 -6.15 -3.10 -8.79
N GLY A 28 -5.23 -3.57 -7.96
CA GLY A 28 -4.74 -4.94 -7.97
C GLY A 28 -5.52 -5.80 -6.99
N VAL A 29 -5.48 -5.49 -5.69
CA VAL A 29 -6.28 -6.18 -4.68
C VAL A 29 -7.49 -5.34 -4.34
N SER A 30 -8.68 -5.85 -4.66
CA SER A 30 -9.96 -5.20 -4.40
C SER A 30 -11.06 -6.26 -4.18
N LYS A 31 -12.26 -5.79 -3.90
CA LYS A 31 -13.44 -6.67 -3.85
C LYS A 31 -13.68 -7.36 -5.19
N GLU A 32 -13.47 -6.65 -6.29
CA GLU A 32 -13.72 -7.09 -7.67
C GLU A 32 -12.68 -8.12 -8.14
N THR A 33 -11.38 -7.87 -7.87
CA THR A 33 -10.28 -8.71 -8.39
C THR A 33 -9.98 -9.92 -7.52
N SER A 34 -10.16 -9.81 -6.21
CA SER A 34 -9.72 -10.84 -5.26
C SER A 34 -10.75 -11.21 -4.20
N ASN A 35 -11.94 -10.59 -4.23
CA ASN A 35 -12.97 -10.75 -3.20
C ASN A 35 -12.45 -10.40 -1.78
N SER A 36 -11.49 -9.47 -1.69
CA SER A 36 -10.98 -8.98 -0.40
C SER A 36 -12.10 -8.35 0.42
N LYS A 37 -12.03 -8.48 1.74
CA LYS A 37 -13.08 -8.02 2.66
C LYS A 37 -12.67 -6.80 3.47
N ASN A 38 -11.38 -6.67 3.75
CA ASN A 38 -10.88 -5.65 4.67
C ASN A 38 -9.58 -4.99 4.20
N ILE A 39 -9.12 -5.27 3.00
CA ILE A 39 -7.94 -4.64 2.42
C ILE A 39 -8.15 -4.29 0.96
N HIS A 40 -7.60 -3.16 0.56
CA HIS A 40 -7.54 -2.70 -0.82
C HIS A 40 -6.10 -2.29 -1.13
N LEU A 41 -5.60 -2.57 -2.34
CA LEU A 41 -4.28 -2.14 -2.80
C LEU A 41 -4.33 -1.81 -4.29
N ALA A 42 -3.97 -0.57 -4.63
CA ALA A 42 -4.03 -0.06 -5.99
C ALA A 42 -2.79 0.79 -6.32
N VAL A 43 -2.46 0.89 -7.60
CA VAL A 43 -1.54 1.91 -8.10
C VAL A 43 -2.35 3.12 -8.53
N ALA A 44 -1.99 4.28 -7.99
CA ALA A 44 -2.49 5.57 -8.44
C ALA A 44 -1.40 6.28 -9.24
N GLU A 45 -1.78 6.86 -10.36
CA GLU A 45 -0.93 7.64 -11.24
C GLU A 45 -1.41 9.08 -11.31
N ILE A 46 -0.51 10.02 -11.09
CA ILE A 46 -0.74 11.44 -11.27
C ILE A 46 0.14 11.91 -12.43
N PRO A 47 -0.45 12.33 -13.55
CA PRO A 47 0.31 12.81 -14.72
C PRO A 47 1.22 14.00 -14.39
N PRO A 48 2.20 14.31 -15.26
CA PRO A 48 3.07 15.48 -15.08
C PRO A 48 2.29 16.78 -14.89
N SER A 49 2.71 17.58 -13.90
CA SER A 49 2.12 18.90 -13.54
C SER A 49 0.64 18.83 -13.13
N LYS A 50 0.15 17.67 -12.71
CA LYS A 50 -1.24 17.42 -12.31
C LYS A 50 -1.36 17.06 -10.82
N SER A 51 -2.60 16.97 -10.34
CA SER A 51 -2.91 16.63 -8.94
C SER A 51 -4.23 15.88 -8.83
N SER A 52 -4.48 15.23 -7.69
CA SER A 52 -5.85 14.86 -7.32
C SER A 52 -6.67 16.10 -6.93
N SER A 53 -8.00 15.95 -6.84
CA SER A 53 -8.82 16.90 -6.09
C SER A 53 -8.47 16.84 -4.59
N PRO A 54 -8.61 17.94 -3.84
CA PRO A 54 -8.54 17.89 -2.39
C PRO A 54 -9.68 17.01 -1.84
N HIS A 55 -9.37 16.07 -0.96
CA HIS A 55 -10.38 15.15 -0.42
C HIS A 55 -9.97 14.59 0.95
N LEU A 56 -10.90 13.88 1.56
CA LEU A 56 -10.68 13.09 2.77
C LEU A 56 -11.43 11.75 2.68
N HIS A 57 -10.96 10.75 3.43
CA HIS A 57 -11.58 9.44 3.55
C HIS A 57 -12.32 9.34 4.89
N LEU A 58 -13.63 9.04 4.88
CA LEU A 58 -14.45 9.02 6.10
C LEU A 58 -14.35 7.72 6.89
N ASN A 59 -14.05 6.61 6.22
CA ASN A 59 -14.21 5.26 6.78
C ASN A 59 -12.94 4.41 6.83
N CYS A 60 -11.79 4.92 6.42
CA CYS A 60 -10.58 4.13 6.36
C CYS A 60 -9.31 4.90 6.69
N GLU A 61 -8.33 4.17 7.20
CA GLU A 61 -6.92 4.57 7.19
C GLU A 61 -6.31 4.23 5.83
N THR A 62 -5.43 5.10 5.35
CA THR A 62 -4.71 4.90 4.09
C THR A 62 -3.20 4.89 4.35
N ALA A 63 -2.51 3.90 3.79
CA ALA A 63 -1.06 3.85 3.72
C ALA A 63 -0.62 3.96 2.26
N ILE A 64 0.35 4.82 1.98
CA ILE A 64 0.85 5.08 0.64
C ILE A 64 2.36 4.83 0.62
N TYR A 65 2.84 4.19 -0.45
CA TYR A 65 4.26 4.10 -0.79
C TYR A 65 4.49 4.79 -2.12
N VAL A 66 5.48 5.68 -2.20
CA VAL A 66 5.84 6.35 -3.45
C VAL A 66 6.69 5.41 -4.29
N LEU A 67 6.10 4.85 -5.35
CA LEU A 67 6.76 3.89 -6.25
C LEU A 67 7.78 4.58 -7.15
N ALA A 68 7.42 5.74 -7.70
CA ALA A 68 8.26 6.50 -8.62
C ALA A 68 7.85 7.97 -8.66
N GLY A 69 8.77 8.84 -9.07
CA GLY A 69 8.55 10.27 -9.19
C GLY A 69 8.79 11.04 -7.88
N GLU A 70 8.46 12.31 -7.92
CA GLU A 70 8.53 13.25 -6.80
C GLU A 70 7.33 14.21 -6.83
N GLY A 71 6.94 14.71 -5.68
CA GLY A 71 5.76 15.57 -5.59
C GLY A 71 5.67 16.33 -4.27
N ILE A 72 4.55 16.99 -4.10
CA ILE A 72 4.12 17.62 -2.84
C ILE A 72 2.89 16.87 -2.33
N PHE A 73 2.92 16.41 -1.10
CA PHE A 73 1.76 15.90 -0.40
C PHE A 73 1.22 17.02 0.50
N VAL A 74 0.17 17.66 0.03
CA VAL A 74 -0.52 18.72 0.76
C VAL A 74 -1.43 18.08 1.79
N ALA A 75 -1.38 18.53 3.03
CA ALA A 75 -2.13 18.00 4.16
C ALA A 75 -2.45 19.09 5.19
N GLY A 76 -3.06 18.70 6.30
CA GLY A 76 -3.47 19.62 7.36
C GLY A 76 -4.91 20.06 7.21
N LYS A 77 -5.50 20.54 8.32
CA LYS A 77 -6.92 20.96 8.37
C LYS A 77 -7.31 22.00 7.31
N LYS A 78 -6.36 22.84 6.92
CA LYS A 78 -6.54 23.91 5.91
C LYS A 78 -5.76 23.62 4.63
N LEU A 79 -5.23 22.40 4.45
CA LEU A 79 -4.34 22.06 3.36
C LEU A 79 -3.10 22.97 3.28
N ASP A 80 -2.61 23.40 4.44
CA ASP A 80 -1.52 24.36 4.62
C ASP A 80 -0.16 23.70 4.86
N LYS A 81 -0.11 22.37 5.03
CA LYS A 81 1.12 21.60 5.21
C LYS A 81 1.59 21.02 3.88
N HIS A 82 2.71 21.51 3.37
CA HIS A 82 3.30 21.10 2.09
C HIS A 82 4.51 20.20 2.33
N ASN A 83 4.34 18.89 2.22
CA ASN A 83 5.37 17.91 2.45
C ASN A 83 5.96 17.43 1.12
N LYS A 84 7.27 17.60 0.90
CA LYS A 84 7.96 17.00 -0.24
C LYS A 84 7.96 15.48 -0.09
N ILE A 85 7.64 14.77 -1.17
CA ILE A 85 7.64 13.32 -1.27
C ILE A 85 8.41 12.88 -2.51
N LYS A 86 9.05 11.70 -2.42
CA LYS A 86 9.78 11.09 -3.53
C LYS A 86 9.77 9.56 -3.43
N ALA A 87 10.18 8.89 -4.49
CA ALA A 87 10.29 7.44 -4.52
C ALA A 87 10.98 6.87 -3.27
N GLY A 88 10.35 5.88 -2.65
CA GLY A 88 10.78 5.24 -1.42
C GLY A 88 10.13 5.77 -0.14
N ASP A 89 9.52 6.93 -0.16
CA ASP A 89 8.82 7.50 1.01
C ASP A 89 7.48 6.80 1.26
N PHE A 90 7.07 6.79 2.53
CA PHE A 90 5.75 6.33 2.94
C PHE A 90 4.90 7.49 3.45
N ILE A 91 3.59 7.35 3.35
CA ILE A 91 2.64 8.34 3.86
C ILE A 91 1.52 7.59 4.58
N TYR A 92 1.17 8.07 5.76
CA TYR A 92 -0.01 7.65 6.49
C TYR A 92 -1.07 8.74 6.46
N VAL A 93 -2.29 8.37 6.10
CA VAL A 93 -3.46 9.25 6.09
C VAL A 93 -4.51 8.64 7.02
N PRO A 94 -4.78 9.27 8.18
CA PRO A 94 -5.85 8.84 9.05
C PRO A 94 -7.23 9.18 8.46
N PRO A 95 -8.33 8.59 8.97
CA PRO A 95 -9.69 9.01 8.60
C PRO A 95 -9.89 10.50 8.85
N ASP A 96 -10.71 11.13 8.05
CA ASP A 96 -11.10 12.54 8.14
C ASP A 96 -9.95 13.55 7.96
N ALA A 97 -8.78 13.12 7.48
CA ALA A 97 -7.63 14.00 7.23
C ALA A 97 -7.65 14.54 5.79
N PRO A 98 -7.83 15.86 5.59
CA PRO A 98 -7.77 16.46 4.27
C PRO A 98 -6.39 16.33 3.65
N HIS A 99 -6.34 15.93 2.38
CA HIS A 99 -5.08 15.79 1.67
C HIS A 99 -5.23 15.92 0.15
N LYS A 100 -4.08 16.19 -0.50
CA LYS A 100 -3.98 16.36 -1.96
C LYS A 100 -2.55 16.07 -2.40
N PRO A 101 -2.26 14.96 -3.08
CA PRO A 101 -0.99 14.75 -3.76
C PRO A 101 -0.91 15.57 -5.05
N ILE A 102 0.26 16.16 -5.30
CA ILE A 102 0.59 16.99 -6.47
C ILE A 102 1.86 16.45 -7.10
N ASN A 103 1.84 16.18 -8.39
CA ASN A 103 3.03 15.89 -9.17
C ASN A 103 3.70 17.18 -9.62
N ILE A 104 4.93 17.46 -9.16
CA ILE A 104 5.69 18.66 -9.51
C ILE A 104 6.60 18.47 -10.73
N SER A 105 6.76 17.23 -11.20
CA SER A 105 7.50 16.95 -12.42
C SER A 105 6.71 17.40 -13.65
N ASN A 106 7.35 17.99 -14.61
CA ASN A 106 6.75 18.36 -15.91
C ASN A 106 6.93 17.27 -16.99
N ARG A 107 7.57 16.13 -16.64
CA ARG A 107 7.92 15.06 -17.60
C ARG A 107 7.46 13.68 -17.15
N ASN A 108 7.61 13.37 -15.88
CA ASN A 108 7.41 12.02 -15.36
C ASN A 108 6.17 11.92 -14.49
N PRO A 109 5.41 10.83 -14.55
CA PRO A 109 4.30 10.61 -13.64
C PRO A 109 4.78 10.41 -12.19
N LEU A 110 3.94 10.76 -11.24
CA LEU A 110 4.06 10.38 -9.84
C LEU A 110 3.23 9.11 -9.63
N LEU A 111 3.89 8.01 -9.27
CA LEU A 111 3.26 6.71 -9.04
C LEU A 111 3.19 6.43 -7.54
N LEU A 112 2.00 6.20 -7.05
CA LEU A 112 1.71 5.93 -5.65
C LEU A 112 1.07 4.54 -5.52
N LEU A 113 1.59 3.69 -4.63
CA LEU A 113 0.91 2.46 -4.23
C LEU A 113 0.07 2.78 -2.99
N VAL A 114 -1.24 2.67 -3.12
CA VAL A 114 -2.23 3.08 -2.11
C VAL A 114 -2.91 1.88 -1.53
N ALA A 115 -2.76 1.66 -0.22
CA ALA A 115 -3.47 0.63 0.54
C ALA A 115 -4.49 1.26 1.49
N ARG A 116 -5.64 0.60 1.68
CA ARG A 116 -6.67 0.98 2.64
C ARG A 116 -7.12 -0.23 3.44
N ASN A 117 -7.48 -0.02 4.70
CA ASN A 117 -8.01 -1.07 5.59
C ASN A 117 -9.52 -1.32 5.41
N GLN A 118 -10.08 -0.90 4.28
CA GLN A 118 -11.46 -1.15 3.86
C GLN A 118 -11.49 -1.52 2.37
N PRO A 119 -12.39 -2.41 1.94
CA PRO A 119 -12.50 -2.80 0.54
C PRO A 119 -13.10 -1.68 -0.32
N THR A 120 -13.88 -0.79 0.29
CA THR A 120 -14.52 0.37 -0.37
C THR A 120 -14.33 1.59 0.51
N GLU A 121 -13.84 2.65 -0.08
CA GLU A 121 -13.69 3.95 0.58
C GLU A 121 -14.97 4.80 0.45
N ILE A 122 -15.18 5.65 1.43
CA ILE A 122 -16.13 6.75 1.37
C ILE A 122 -15.31 8.03 1.28
N VAL A 123 -15.32 8.65 0.10
CA VAL A 123 -14.56 9.87 -0.19
C VAL A 123 -15.47 11.07 -0.07
N GLN A 124 -14.98 12.11 0.57
CA GLN A 124 -15.58 13.45 0.51
C GLN A 124 -14.59 14.38 -0.18
N GLU A 125 -14.99 14.93 -1.35
CA GLU A 125 -14.24 15.99 -2.02
C GLU A 125 -14.45 17.32 -1.29
N ILE A 126 -13.43 18.17 -1.33
CA ILE A 126 -13.42 19.48 -0.68
C ILE A 126 -13.45 20.52 -1.79
N ASN A 127 -14.60 21.16 -1.98
CA ASN A 127 -14.81 22.13 -3.04
C ASN A 127 -14.67 23.59 -2.56
N ASP A 128 -14.72 23.83 -1.24
CA ASP A 128 -14.64 25.15 -0.63
C ASP A 128 -13.79 25.10 0.64
N GLU A 129 -12.97 26.12 0.88
CA GLU A 129 -12.18 26.29 2.10
C GLU A 129 -13.05 26.34 3.37
N ASN A 130 -14.29 26.78 3.26
CA ASN A 130 -15.25 26.79 4.38
C ASN A 130 -15.70 25.38 4.80
N GLU A 131 -15.61 24.39 3.93
CA GLU A 131 -15.88 22.98 4.26
C GLU A 131 -14.77 22.38 5.12
N LEU A 132 -13.54 22.83 4.97
CA LEU A 132 -12.38 22.39 5.76
C LEU A 132 -12.56 22.68 7.26
N SER A 133 -13.23 23.80 7.60
CA SER A 133 -13.41 24.19 9.00
C SER A 133 -14.49 23.38 9.73
N LYS A 134 -15.45 22.82 9.00
CA LYS A 134 -16.62 22.09 9.56
C LYS A 134 -16.35 20.61 9.81
N ASN A 135 -15.50 19.99 8.99
CA ASN A 135 -15.34 18.54 8.95
C ASN A 135 -14.17 17.99 9.79
N SER A 136 -13.26 18.82 10.28
CA SER A 136 -12.10 18.37 11.03
C SER A 136 -12.38 18.25 12.54
N LYS A 137 -13.14 17.24 12.94
CA LYS A 137 -13.45 16.98 14.36
C LYS A 137 -12.26 16.47 15.19
N GLN A 138 -11.18 15.99 14.58
CA GLN A 138 -10.01 15.45 15.28
C GLN A 138 -8.71 16.06 14.75
N ASN A 139 -7.69 16.10 15.62
CA ASN A 139 -6.30 16.51 15.28
C ASN A 139 -5.55 15.38 14.54
N ASN A 140 -6.15 14.81 13.50
CA ASN A 140 -5.57 13.72 12.74
C ASN A 140 -4.81 14.30 11.54
N ASP A 141 -3.51 14.49 11.69
CA ASP A 141 -2.65 14.93 10.60
C ASP A 141 -2.09 13.74 9.82
N CYS A 142 -1.93 13.90 8.51
CA CYS A 142 -1.16 12.98 7.69
C CYS A 142 0.30 12.99 8.12
N THR A 143 0.95 11.83 8.04
CA THR A 143 2.37 11.69 8.38
C THR A 143 3.16 11.22 7.18
N VAL A 144 4.16 11.98 6.75
CA VAL A 144 5.14 11.54 5.74
C VAL A 144 6.32 10.93 6.45
N ILE A 145 6.68 9.70 6.10
CA ILE A 145 7.79 8.93 6.64
C ILE A 145 8.83 8.78 5.52
N PRO A 146 9.89 9.60 5.51
CA PRO A 146 10.96 9.48 4.51
C PRO A 146 11.62 8.10 4.55
N ALA A 147 12.07 7.60 3.40
CA ALA A 147 12.71 6.29 3.30
C ALA A 147 13.85 6.06 4.31
N LYS A 148 14.62 7.11 4.61
CA LYS A 148 15.70 7.09 5.61
C LYS A 148 15.23 7.00 7.07
N SER A 149 13.95 7.27 7.32
CA SER A 149 13.35 7.33 8.67
C SER A 149 12.47 6.11 8.97
N THR A 150 12.45 5.12 8.09
CA THR A 150 11.72 3.86 8.31
C THR A 150 12.37 3.06 9.45
N GLU A 151 11.56 2.32 10.20
CA GLU A 151 12.08 1.31 11.11
C GLU A 151 12.64 0.15 10.29
N ASN A 152 13.91 -0.19 10.50
CA ASN A 152 14.61 -1.20 9.69
C ASN A 152 14.88 -2.47 10.49
N LYS A 153 14.54 -3.62 9.91
CA LYS A 153 14.94 -4.96 10.39
C LYS A 153 15.75 -5.63 9.29
N ILE A 154 17.01 -5.91 9.58
CA ILE A 154 17.95 -6.46 8.59
C ILE A 154 18.42 -7.83 9.07
N SER A 155 18.34 -8.82 8.20
CA SER A 155 18.87 -10.16 8.37
C SER A 155 19.55 -10.62 7.08
N GLU A 156 20.23 -11.76 7.11
CA GLU A 156 20.78 -12.38 5.90
C GLU A 156 19.69 -12.71 4.88
N THR A 157 18.51 -13.09 5.35
CA THR A 157 17.37 -13.47 4.50
C THR A 157 16.69 -12.27 3.84
N ALA A 158 16.50 -11.17 4.59
CA ALA A 158 15.71 -10.05 4.13
C ALA A 158 16.06 -8.73 4.80
N LYS A 159 15.79 -7.63 4.08
CA LYS A 159 15.73 -6.27 4.64
C LYS A 159 14.26 -5.85 4.66
N VAL A 160 13.80 -5.40 5.82
CA VAL A 160 12.42 -4.92 6.02
C VAL A 160 12.47 -3.45 6.41
N HIS A 161 11.81 -2.59 5.63
CA HIS A 161 11.66 -1.17 5.86
C HIS A 161 10.20 -0.89 6.24
N ILE A 162 9.95 -0.68 7.53
CA ILE A 162 8.60 -0.43 8.05
C ILE A 162 8.29 1.05 7.93
N GLY A 163 7.39 1.40 7.03
CA GLY A 163 6.96 2.77 6.80
C GLY A 163 5.76 3.14 7.66
N VAL A 164 4.63 2.46 7.47
CA VAL A 164 3.39 2.74 8.21
C VAL A 164 3.13 1.65 9.24
N SER A 165 3.11 2.04 10.50
CA SER A 165 2.84 1.16 11.64
C SER A 165 2.38 1.98 12.86
N LYS A 166 2.00 1.30 13.93
CA LYS A 166 1.72 1.96 15.21
C LYS A 166 2.90 2.83 15.69
N ASN A 167 4.13 2.34 15.49
CA ASN A 167 5.35 3.03 16.00
C ASN A 167 5.76 4.22 15.12
N THR A 168 5.67 4.08 13.78
CA THR A 168 6.19 5.10 12.85
C THR A 168 5.18 6.21 12.54
N SER A 169 3.89 5.92 12.60
CA SER A 169 2.83 6.85 12.17
C SER A 169 1.62 6.89 13.10
N ASN A 170 1.64 6.14 14.21
CA ASN A 170 0.50 5.97 15.09
C ASN A 170 -0.76 5.40 14.39
N SER A 171 -0.56 4.63 13.31
CA SER A 171 -1.65 3.94 12.62
C SER A 171 -2.31 2.91 13.54
N LYS A 172 -3.62 2.72 13.42
CA LYS A 172 -4.41 1.86 14.31
C LYS A 172 -4.87 0.57 13.63
N ALA A 173 -5.08 0.62 12.34
CA ALA A 173 -5.69 -0.48 11.59
C ALA A 173 -5.06 -0.76 10.22
N ILE A 174 -3.95 -0.10 9.87
CA ILE A 174 -3.21 -0.37 8.65
C ILE A 174 -1.71 -0.45 8.92
N TYR A 175 -1.05 -1.33 8.18
CA TYR A 175 0.40 -1.52 8.18
C TYR A 175 0.91 -1.51 6.76
N MET A 176 2.07 -0.89 6.50
CA MET A 176 2.77 -0.99 5.23
C MET A 176 4.28 -1.01 5.41
N SER A 177 4.93 -1.94 4.70
CA SER A 177 6.39 -2.08 4.67
C SER A 177 6.89 -2.44 3.27
N LYS A 178 8.16 -2.12 2.99
CA LYS A 178 8.92 -2.67 1.88
C LYS A 178 9.78 -3.82 2.40
N ILE A 179 9.77 -4.93 1.69
CA ILE A 179 10.62 -6.11 1.97
C ILE A 179 11.48 -6.40 0.75
N GLU A 180 12.75 -6.66 1.00
CA GLU A 180 13.72 -7.10 -0.01
C GLU A 180 14.28 -8.44 0.44
N LEU A 181 13.84 -9.53 -0.21
CA LEU A 181 14.40 -10.86 -0.02
C LEU A 181 15.72 -10.97 -0.76
N SER A 182 16.77 -11.39 -0.07
CA SER A 182 18.09 -11.63 -0.65
C SER A 182 18.03 -12.70 -1.74
N PRO A 183 19.01 -12.72 -2.67
CA PRO A 183 19.09 -13.74 -3.72
C PRO A 183 19.00 -15.17 -3.17
N GLY A 184 18.16 -16.00 -3.78
CA GLY A 184 17.95 -17.41 -3.38
C GLY A 184 17.24 -17.63 -2.04
N MET A 185 16.92 -16.57 -1.30
CA MET A 185 16.31 -16.68 0.04
C MET A 185 14.80 -16.77 0.00
N SER A 186 14.23 -17.24 1.11
CA SER A 186 12.80 -17.41 1.28
C SER A 186 12.37 -16.95 2.66
N THR A 187 11.12 -16.48 2.77
CA THR A 187 10.50 -16.33 4.08
C THR A 187 10.26 -17.70 4.72
N ILE A 188 10.19 -17.75 6.05
CA ILE A 188 9.67 -18.96 6.72
C ILE A 188 8.18 -19.09 6.40
N PRO A 189 7.67 -20.35 6.29
CA PRO A 189 6.23 -20.59 6.17
C PRO A 189 5.48 -20.02 7.38
N HIS A 190 4.45 -19.23 7.14
CA HIS A 190 3.66 -18.59 8.20
C HIS A 190 2.22 -18.30 7.76
N LYS A 191 1.41 -17.87 8.69
CA LYS A 191 0.04 -17.37 8.46
C LYS A 191 -0.25 -16.20 9.39
N HIS A 192 -1.14 -15.30 8.97
CA HIS A 192 -1.63 -14.19 9.79
C HIS A 192 -3.00 -14.56 10.37
N SER A 193 -3.14 -14.47 11.69
CA SER A 193 -4.36 -14.91 12.40
C SER A 193 -5.57 -14.02 12.11
N ASP A 194 -5.36 -12.73 12.02
CA ASP A 194 -6.40 -11.69 12.12
C ASP A 194 -6.37 -10.64 11.01
N SER A 195 -5.39 -10.72 10.10
CA SER A 195 -5.27 -9.77 9.00
C SER A 195 -5.30 -10.42 7.63
N GLU A 196 -5.89 -9.71 6.67
CA GLU A 196 -5.67 -9.92 5.25
C GLU A 196 -4.38 -9.22 4.84
N THR A 197 -3.69 -9.78 3.86
CA THR A 197 -2.45 -9.22 3.34
C THR A 197 -2.59 -8.96 1.85
N ALA A 198 -2.19 -7.78 1.42
CA ALA A 198 -2.03 -7.41 0.01
C ALA A 198 -0.55 -7.13 -0.26
N ILE A 199 -0.01 -7.70 -1.34
CA ILE A 199 1.39 -7.55 -1.73
C ILE A 199 1.43 -7.01 -3.16
N PHE A 200 2.35 -6.09 -3.41
CA PHE A 200 2.75 -5.65 -4.75
C PHE A 200 4.21 -6.02 -4.99
N ILE A 201 4.50 -6.69 -6.10
CA ILE A 201 5.88 -7.02 -6.50
C ILE A 201 6.50 -5.80 -7.18
N ASN A 202 7.39 -5.14 -6.49
CA ASN A 202 8.04 -3.92 -6.98
C ASN A 202 9.16 -4.22 -7.99
N SER A 203 9.95 -5.29 -7.75
CA SER A 203 10.98 -5.74 -8.69
C SER A 203 11.41 -7.17 -8.39
N GLY A 204 12.03 -7.82 -9.38
CA GLY A 204 12.50 -9.20 -9.29
C GLY A 204 11.43 -10.22 -9.69
N LYS A 205 11.75 -11.50 -9.47
CA LYS A 205 10.91 -12.66 -9.76
C LYS A 205 11.04 -13.69 -8.63
N GLY A 206 9.99 -14.43 -8.38
CA GLY A 206 9.98 -15.39 -7.27
C GLY A 206 8.88 -16.42 -7.40
N LEU A 207 8.68 -17.17 -6.33
CA LEU A 207 7.56 -18.09 -6.15
C LEU A 207 6.72 -17.66 -4.94
N PHE A 208 5.42 -17.62 -5.14
CA PHE A 208 4.44 -17.63 -4.07
C PHE A 208 4.06 -19.09 -3.81
N ILE A 209 4.35 -19.57 -2.60
CA ILE A 209 4.15 -20.96 -2.19
C ILE A 209 3.09 -20.96 -1.11
N SER A 210 2.04 -21.74 -1.29
CA SER A 210 0.86 -21.63 -0.44
C SER A 210 0.13 -22.96 -0.24
N ASN A 211 -0.90 -22.91 0.58
CA ASN A 211 -1.74 -23.95 1.15
C ASN A 211 -1.11 -24.69 2.35
N ASP A 212 -1.86 -25.58 3.00
CA ASP A 212 -1.44 -26.25 4.22
C ASP A 212 -0.21 -27.15 4.02
N LYS A 213 -0.08 -27.76 2.85
CA LYS A 213 1.05 -28.63 2.47
C LYS A 213 2.21 -27.86 1.84
N LEU A 214 2.01 -26.59 1.46
CA LEU A 214 2.98 -25.77 0.73
C LEU A 214 3.39 -26.40 -0.62
N ASP A 215 2.45 -27.03 -1.31
CA ASP A 215 2.66 -27.67 -2.61
C ASP A 215 2.07 -26.87 -3.79
N SER A 216 1.37 -25.77 -3.52
CA SER A 216 0.93 -24.82 -4.53
C SER A 216 2.01 -23.79 -4.79
N HIS A 217 2.67 -23.88 -5.94
CA HIS A 217 3.78 -23.01 -6.36
C HIS A 217 3.35 -22.16 -7.56
N ILE A 218 3.31 -20.85 -7.39
CA ILE A 218 2.90 -19.91 -8.44
C ILE A 218 4.03 -18.92 -8.66
N SER A 219 4.49 -18.79 -9.91
CA SER A 219 5.50 -17.78 -10.28
C SER A 219 4.93 -16.38 -10.12
N ILE A 220 5.74 -15.49 -9.56
CA ILE A 220 5.44 -14.06 -9.38
C ILE A 220 6.54 -13.20 -9.97
N SER A 221 6.18 -12.04 -10.48
CA SER A 221 7.09 -11.10 -11.14
C SER A 221 6.68 -9.65 -10.88
N LYS A 222 7.55 -8.74 -11.30
CA LYS A 222 7.29 -7.29 -11.20
C LYS A 222 5.86 -6.94 -11.64
N GLU A 223 5.22 -6.08 -10.85
CA GLU A 223 3.86 -5.58 -11.04
C GLU A 223 2.72 -6.57 -10.76
N ASP A 224 2.99 -7.80 -10.38
CA ASP A 224 1.96 -8.69 -9.85
C ASP A 224 1.46 -8.20 -8.48
N PHE A 225 0.17 -8.40 -8.22
CA PHE A 225 -0.41 -8.27 -6.91
C PHE A 225 -0.76 -9.64 -6.35
N ILE A 226 -0.70 -9.77 -5.03
CA ILE A 226 -1.06 -11.01 -4.32
C ILE A 226 -2.02 -10.64 -3.20
N TYR A 227 -3.17 -11.30 -3.17
CA TYR A 227 -4.09 -11.26 -2.04
C TYR A 227 -3.97 -12.54 -1.21
N ILE A 228 -3.83 -12.39 0.10
CA ILE A 228 -3.72 -13.49 1.06
C ILE A 228 -4.78 -13.30 2.15
N PRO A 229 -5.77 -14.19 2.23
CA PRO A 229 -6.78 -14.13 3.28
C PRO A 229 -6.20 -14.49 4.65
N LYS A 230 -6.95 -14.15 5.71
CA LYS A 230 -6.62 -14.52 7.10
C LYS A 230 -6.39 -16.03 7.23
N LYS A 231 -5.44 -16.43 8.08
CA LYS A 231 -5.12 -17.81 8.44
C LYS A 231 -4.62 -18.67 7.28
N PHE A 232 -4.32 -18.09 6.12
CA PHE A 232 -3.83 -18.85 4.97
C PHE A 232 -2.30 -19.00 5.05
N LYS A 233 -1.82 -20.24 5.07
CA LYS A 233 -0.39 -20.57 5.17
C LYS A 233 0.32 -20.28 3.86
N HIS A 234 1.41 -19.55 3.92
CA HIS A 234 2.17 -19.13 2.75
C HIS A 234 3.64 -18.90 3.03
N LYS A 235 4.41 -18.83 1.95
CA LYS A 235 5.83 -18.53 1.90
C LYS A 235 6.15 -17.80 0.60
N LEU A 236 7.06 -16.87 0.63
CA LEU A 236 7.62 -16.21 -0.56
C LEU A 236 9.06 -16.68 -0.76
N SER A 237 9.44 -16.97 -1.99
CA SER A 237 10.78 -17.42 -2.35
C SER A 237 11.34 -16.56 -3.48
N ASN A 238 12.53 -16.02 -3.28
CA ASN A 238 13.30 -15.40 -4.35
C ASN A 238 14.05 -16.49 -5.09
N ILE A 239 13.75 -16.69 -6.37
CA ILE A 239 14.39 -17.69 -7.23
C ILE A 239 15.55 -17.13 -8.06
N ASP A 240 15.83 -15.84 -7.94
CA ASP A 240 16.97 -15.22 -8.60
C ASP A 240 18.21 -15.37 -7.71
N SER A 241 19.33 -15.81 -8.29
CA SER A 241 20.61 -16.02 -7.58
C SER A 241 21.42 -14.73 -7.42
N ASN A 242 21.08 -13.68 -8.14
CA ASN A 242 21.89 -12.45 -8.21
C ASN A 242 21.13 -11.21 -7.73
N ASN A 243 19.80 -11.18 -7.91
CA ASN A 243 19.00 -10.00 -7.64
C ASN A 243 18.01 -10.24 -6.50
N SER A 244 17.77 -9.21 -5.70
CA SER A 244 16.75 -9.25 -4.65
C SER A 244 15.34 -9.23 -5.23
N LEU A 245 14.40 -9.91 -4.57
CA LEU A 245 12.97 -9.78 -4.80
C LEU A 245 12.43 -8.69 -3.88
N SER A 246 12.03 -7.56 -4.45
CA SER A 246 11.47 -6.42 -3.72
C SER A 246 9.95 -6.41 -3.80
N MET A 247 9.30 -6.25 -2.65
CA MET A 247 7.85 -6.22 -2.55
C MET A 247 7.38 -5.18 -1.53
N ILE A 248 6.20 -4.61 -1.76
CA ILE A 248 5.51 -3.77 -0.80
C ILE A 248 4.35 -4.58 -0.23
N ILE A 249 4.27 -4.65 1.09
CA ILE A 249 3.25 -5.41 1.81
C ILE A 249 2.36 -4.46 2.60
N ALA A 250 1.06 -4.62 2.45
CA ALA A 250 0.05 -3.94 3.26
C ALA A 250 -0.82 -4.96 4.00
N ARG A 251 -1.24 -4.60 5.25
CA ARG A 251 -2.16 -5.41 6.07
C ARG A 251 -3.18 -4.50 6.74
N ASN A 252 -4.39 -5.03 6.93
CA ASN A 252 -5.45 -4.32 7.65
C ASN A 252 -5.37 -4.49 9.18
N ASN A 253 -4.16 -4.59 9.71
CA ASN A 253 -3.88 -4.63 11.15
C ASN A 253 -2.44 -4.19 11.38
N THR A 254 -2.17 -3.52 12.50
CA THR A 254 -0.82 -3.06 12.89
C THR A 254 -0.03 -4.08 13.70
N GLY A 255 -0.66 -5.19 14.12
CA GLY A 255 -0.03 -6.26 14.89
C GLY A 255 0.75 -7.25 14.03
N HIS A 256 1.85 -7.77 14.57
CA HIS A 256 2.64 -8.86 13.99
C HIS A 256 2.22 -10.22 14.59
N ASN A 257 0.94 -10.60 14.42
CA ASN A 257 0.51 -11.94 14.85
C ASN A 257 0.83 -12.94 13.75
N ILE A 258 2.08 -13.42 13.72
CA ILE A 258 2.55 -14.55 12.90
C ILE A 258 2.35 -15.82 13.72
N LEU A 259 1.66 -16.80 13.16
CA LEU A 259 1.44 -18.13 13.73
C LEU A 259 2.24 -19.19 12.98
#